data_cd643bdf648e8cf5f822dee654b5b2a5
#
_entry.id   cd643bdf648e8cf5f822dee654b5b2a5
#
_cell.length_a   1.000
_cell.length_b   1.000
_cell.length_c   1.000
_cell.angle_alpha   90.00
_cell.angle_beta   90.00
_cell.angle_gamma   90.00
#
_symmetry.space_group_name_H-M   'P 1'
#
loop_
_entity.id
_entity.type
_entity.pdbx_description
1 polymer ?
#
loop_
_entity_poly.entity_id
_entity_poly.type
_entity_poly.pdbx_seq_one_letter_code
_entity_poly.pdbx_strand_id
1 'polypeptide(L)'
;DLCAPASRAEIAYLLDQYFPSEASPSALTEDSFDSMGYLLYTPANATENMPLIVYLHGGHGKGSDLSVLTTTDGFPQYLADGLLGEVPAYVLIPQLPEDQQGWKPASETVMQLIDKVCEENRIDRSRVSLTGHSMGGTGTWDLALLYPHAFSRIAPMSGSVDTTPETLAILQNTPVWAFVGEDDVVVKPESSEQFIAVLGQQNKNVKITVFPNTDHEAVPQKAWLEHGGELLNWLLG
;
A
#
# COMPACT_ATOMS: atom_id res chain seq x y z
N ASP A 1 -24.81 42.08 29.92
CA ASP A 1 -25.55 41.55 28.75
C ASP A 1 -25.28 40.06 28.61
N LEU A 2 -26.13 39.26 29.23
CA LEU A 2 -25.94 37.81 29.34
C LEU A 2 -26.58 37.01 28.17
N CYS A 3 -26.86 37.66 27.05
CA CYS A 3 -27.57 37.05 25.92
C CYS A 3 -27.02 37.42 24.57
N ALA A 4 -25.69 37.43 24.40
CA ALA A 4 -25.16 37.40 23.04
C ALA A 4 -25.40 36.00 22.45
N PRO A 5 -25.95 35.86 21.23
CA PRO A 5 -26.11 34.52 20.64
C PRO A 5 -24.73 33.91 20.42
N ALA A 6 -24.59 32.64 20.88
CA ALA A 6 -23.35 31.89 20.69
C ALA A 6 -23.04 31.80 19.18
N SER A 7 -21.80 32.00 18.83
CA SER A 7 -21.34 31.84 17.45
C SER A 7 -21.50 30.38 17.00
N ARG A 8 -21.61 30.14 15.68
CA ARG A 8 -21.64 28.77 15.13
C ARG A 8 -20.43 27.94 15.56
N ALA A 9 -19.27 28.58 15.76
CA ALA A 9 -18.06 27.92 16.23
C ALA A 9 -18.16 27.52 17.72
N GLU A 10 -18.75 28.36 18.58
CA GLU A 10 -19.00 28.05 20.00
C GLU A 10 -20.03 26.94 20.15
N ILE A 11 -21.08 26.94 19.35
CA ILE A 11 -22.09 25.87 19.33
C ILE A 11 -21.44 24.55 18.87
N ALA A 12 -20.64 24.57 17.80
CA ALA A 12 -19.94 23.39 17.31
C ALA A 12 -18.96 22.83 18.37
N TYR A 13 -18.21 23.70 19.04
CA TYR A 13 -17.30 23.33 20.12
C TYR A 13 -18.04 22.72 21.34
N LEU A 14 -19.16 23.29 21.74
CA LEU A 14 -19.97 22.76 22.83
C LEU A 14 -20.64 21.43 22.45
N LEU A 15 -21.13 21.31 21.20
CA LEU A 15 -21.68 20.03 20.73
C LEU A 15 -20.64 18.93 20.71
N ASP A 16 -19.41 19.23 20.32
CA ASP A 16 -18.30 18.26 20.33
C ASP A 16 -17.86 17.86 21.75
N GLN A 17 -17.95 18.76 22.73
CA GLN A 17 -17.67 18.47 24.13
C GLN A 17 -18.77 17.65 24.85
N TYR A 18 -20.05 17.92 24.53
CA TYR A 18 -21.19 17.29 25.23
C TYR A 18 -21.76 16.10 24.46
N PHE A 19 -21.54 16.05 23.17
CA PHE A 19 -21.92 14.97 22.26
C PHE A 19 -20.71 14.70 21.35
N PRO A 20 -19.59 14.17 21.88
CA PRO A 20 -18.51 13.76 21.02
C PRO A 20 -19.10 12.83 19.99
N SER A 21 -18.94 13.15 18.72
CA SER A 21 -19.26 12.20 17.65
C SER A 21 -18.52 10.92 18.03
N GLU A 22 -19.24 9.82 18.26
CA GLU A 22 -18.54 8.55 18.53
C GLU A 22 -17.62 8.32 17.34
N ALA A 23 -16.31 8.45 17.61
CA ALA A 23 -15.30 8.23 16.60
C ALA A 23 -15.52 6.82 16.06
N SER A 24 -15.79 6.69 14.78
CA SER A 24 -15.87 5.38 14.16
C SER A 24 -14.48 4.74 14.27
N PRO A 25 -14.32 3.59 14.94
CA PRO A 25 -13.03 2.92 15.03
C PRO A 25 -12.58 2.49 13.64
N SER A 26 -11.25 2.31 13.48
CA SER A 26 -10.74 1.63 12.30
C SER A 26 -11.29 0.21 12.22
N ALA A 27 -11.52 -0.29 11.01
CA ALA A 27 -12.06 -1.62 10.78
C ALA A 27 -11.33 -2.33 9.65
N LEU A 28 -11.05 -3.61 9.83
CA LEU A 28 -10.58 -4.51 8.78
C LEU A 28 -11.73 -5.46 8.42
N THR A 29 -12.20 -5.40 7.20
CA THR A 29 -13.35 -6.17 6.71
C THR A 29 -12.96 -7.06 5.55
N GLU A 30 -13.69 -8.17 5.39
CA GLU A 30 -13.54 -9.13 4.30
C GLU A 30 -14.65 -8.93 3.27
N ASP A 31 -14.28 -9.01 1.97
CA ASP A 31 -15.24 -8.98 0.87
C ASP A 31 -14.61 -9.66 -0.37
N SER A 32 -15.33 -9.71 -1.48
CA SER A 32 -14.87 -10.31 -2.72
C SER A 32 -15.30 -9.50 -3.95
N PHE A 33 -14.48 -9.58 -4.98
CA PHE A 33 -14.77 -9.03 -6.30
C PHE A 33 -14.41 -10.08 -7.35
N ASP A 34 -15.40 -10.48 -8.15
CA ASP A 34 -15.32 -11.66 -9.04
C ASP A 34 -14.86 -12.90 -8.23
N SER A 35 -13.73 -13.50 -8.61
CA SER A 35 -13.14 -14.65 -7.90
C SER A 35 -12.05 -14.26 -6.91
N MET A 36 -11.80 -12.97 -6.68
CA MET A 36 -10.73 -12.45 -5.83
C MET A 36 -11.31 -11.98 -4.50
N GLY A 37 -10.97 -12.66 -3.41
CA GLY A 37 -11.22 -12.17 -2.06
C GLY A 37 -10.29 -11.00 -1.73
N TYR A 38 -10.69 -10.13 -0.81
CA TYR A 38 -9.83 -9.06 -0.33
C TYR A 38 -10.15 -8.64 1.09
N LEU A 39 -9.14 -8.06 1.76
CA LEU A 39 -9.34 -7.31 3.00
C LEU A 39 -9.36 -5.82 2.68
N LEU A 40 -10.25 -5.08 3.34
CA LEU A 40 -10.29 -3.63 3.28
C LEU A 40 -10.19 -3.05 4.69
N TYR A 41 -9.10 -2.33 4.95
CA TYR A 41 -8.97 -1.50 6.15
C TYR A 41 -9.58 -0.13 5.89
N THR A 42 -10.53 0.23 6.76
CA THR A 42 -11.13 1.56 6.80
C THR A 42 -10.54 2.31 7.98
N PRO A 43 -9.92 3.49 7.77
CA PRO A 43 -9.33 4.26 8.87
C PRO A 43 -10.40 4.78 9.83
N ALA A 44 -10.02 5.05 11.09
CA ALA A 44 -10.89 5.73 12.01
C ALA A 44 -11.33 7.09 11.45
N ASN A 45 -12.60 7.44 11.65
CA ASN A 45 -13.17 8.69 11.15
C ASN A 45 -12.96 8.92 9.64
N ALA A 46 -13.09 7.87 8.84
CA ALA A 46 -12.96 7.93 7.41
C ALA A 46 -13.80 9.06 6.79
N THR A 47 -13.20 9.83 5.90
CA THR A 47 -13.83 10.94 5.19
C THR A 47 -13.67 10.79 3.68
N GLU A 48 -14.38 11.59 2.90
CA GLU A 48 -14.20 11.64 1.44
C GLU A 48 -12.79 12.12 1.07
N ASN A 49 -12.32 11.69 -0.09
CA ASN A 49 -11.02 12.06 -0.67
C ASN A 49 -9.79 11.60 0.13
N MET A 50 -9.93 10.57 0.96
CA MET A 50 -8.78 9.94 1.60
C MET A 50 -7.92 9.16 0.60
N PRO A 51 -6.62 8.93 0.90
CA PRO A 51 -5.76 8.11 0.06
C PRO A 51 -6.06 6.60 0.21
N LEU A 52 -5.59 5.82 -0.75
CA LEU A 52 -5.61 4.36 -0.74
C LEU A 52 -4.19 3.81 -0.85
N ILE A 53 -3.86 2.87 0.01
CA ILE A 53 -2.68 2.01 -0.13
C ILE A 53 -3.16 0.64 -0.62
N VAL A 54 -2.63 0.18 -1.74
CA VAL A 54 -2.85 -1.18 -2.23
C VAL A 54 -1.63 -2.03 -1.87
N TYR A 55 -1.86 -3.14 -1.16
CA TYR A 55 -0.79 -4.06 -0.78
C TYR A 55 -0.96 -5.40 -1.49
N LEU A 56 0.08 -5.82 -2.21
CA LEU A 56 0.15 -7.11 -2.90
C LEU A 56 0.98 -8.09 -2.06
N HIS A 57 0.35 -9.18 -1.62
CA HIS A 57 1.01 -10.20 -0.78
C HIS A 57 2.05 -11.03 -1.56
N GLY A 58 2.93 -11.71 -0.81
CA GLY A 58 3.89 -12.67 -1.32
C GLY A 58 3.27 -14.01 -1.73
N GLY A 59 4.11 -14.99 -2.09
CA GLY A 59 3.65 -16.29 -2.56
C GLY A 59 2.80 -17.08 -1.56
N HIS A 60 3.05 -16.90 -0.27
CA HIS A 60 2.33 -17.61 0.81
C HIS A 60 0.91 -17.09 1.05
N GLY A 61 0.56 -15.90 0.57
CA GLY A 61 -0.77 -15.31 0.75
C GLY A 61 -1.82 -15.80 -0.25
N LYS A 62 -1.44 -16.61 -1.25
CA LYS A 62 -2.40 -17.13 -2.26
C LYS A 62 -3.47 -18.03 -1.64
N GLY A 63 -4.63 -18.07 -2.28
CA GLY A 63 -5.71 -18.95 -1.86
C GLY A 63 -7.09 -18.30 -1.88
N SER A 64 -7.95 -18.79 -1.00
CA SER A 64 -9.32 -18.29 -0.79
C SER A 64 -9.66 -18.08 0.70
N ASP A 65 -8.70 -18.30 1.57
CA ASP A 65 -8.81 -18.05 3.02
C ASP A 65 -8.11 -16.74 3.35
N LEU A 66 -8.88 -15.68 3.56
CA LEU A 66 -8.36 -14.33 3.83
C LEU A 66 -7.60 -14.23 5.16
N SER A 67 -7.86 -15.14 6.12
CA SER A 67 -7.15 -15.16 7.39
C SER A 67 -5.64 -15.43 7.23
N VAL A 68 -5.24 -16.07 6.15
CA VAL A 68 -3.83 -16.31 5.80
C VAL A 68 -3.08 -14.99 5.65
N LEU A 69 -3.71 -13.95 5.09
CA LEU A 69 -3.07 -12.65 4.86
C LEU A 69 -2.63 -11.97 6.16
N THR A 70 -3.41 -12.12 7.23
CA THR A 70 -3.13 -11.50 8.53
C THR A 70 -2.28 -12.37 9.46
N THR A 71 -1.91 -13.57 9.02
CA THR A 71 -1.12 -14.51 9.83
C THR A 71 0.24 -14.86 9.24
N THR A 72 0.42 -14.65 7.93
CA THR A 72 1.64 -15.08 7.22
C THR A 72 2.32 -13.97 6.43
N ASP A 73 1.68 -12.83 6.24
CA ASP A 73 2.23 -11.73 5.45
C ASP A 73 2.44 -10.48 6.31
N GLY A 74 3.61 -9.87 6.22
CA GLY A 74 4.08 -8.84 7.14
C GLY A 74 3.15 -7.66 7.33
N PHE A 75 2.90 -6.84 6.30
CA PHE A 75 2.11 -5.61 6.45
C PHE A 75 0.65 -5.86 6.88
N PRO A 76 -0.11 -6.79 6.28
CA PRO A 76 -1.46 -7.07 6.72
C PRO A 76 -1.54 -7.57 8.16
N GLN A 77 -0.59 -8.39 8.60
CA GLN A 77 -0.50 -8.84 9.98
C GLN A 77 -0.22 -7.67 10.92
N TYR A 78 0.76 -6.81 10.62
CA TYR A 78 1.08 -5.67 11.47
C TYR A 78 -0.08 -4.67 11.57
N LEU A 79 -0.85 -4.53 10.48
CA LEU A 79 -2.07 -3.72 10.45
C LEU A 79 -3.14 -4.32 11.36
N ALA A 80 -3.42 -5.62 11.24
CA ALA A 80 -4.42 -6.34 12.04
C ALA A 80 -4.07 -6.36 13.53
N ASP A 81 -2.78 -6.50 13.86
CA ASP A 81 -2.26 -6.51 15.24
C ASP A 81 -2.14 -5.08 15.84
N GLY A 82 -2.43 -4.03 15.07
CA GLY A 82 -2.34 -2.64 15.51
C GLY A 82 -0.90 -2.13 15.71
N LEU A 83 0.11 -2.86 15.22
CA LEU A 83 1.53 -2.51 15.39
C LEU A 83 1.94 -1.25 14.64
N LEU A 84 1.19 -0.86 13.63
CA LEU A 84 1.42 0.34 12.81
C LEU A 84 0.75 1.59 13.38
N GLY A 85 -0.01 1.45 14.48
CA GLY A 85 -0.88 2.51 14.98
C GLY A 85 -2.02 2.84 14.01
N GLU A 86 -2.53 4.06 14.09
CA GLU A 86 -3.57 4.53 13.17
C GLU A 86 -2.98 4.80 11.78
N VAL A 87 -3.52 4.15 10.75
CA VAL A 87 -3.15 4.39 9.34
C VAL A 87 -4.18 5.34 8.74
N PRO A 88 -3.82 6.60 8.40
CA PRO A 88 -4.77 7.60 7.91
C PRO A 88 -5.05 7.44 6.40
N ALA A 89 -5.33 6.22 5.98
CA ALA A 89 -5.64 5.82 4.61
C ALA A 89 -6.51 4.58 4.60
N TYR A 90 -7.28 4.37 3.56
CA TYR A 90 -7.78 3.05 3.24
C TYR A 90 -6.63 2.12 2.85
N VAL A 91 -6.72 0.84 3.20
CA VAL A 91 -5.75 -0.17 2.74
C VAL A 91 -6.51 -1.32 2.10
N LEU A 92 -6.24 -1.57 0.82
CA LEU A 92 -6.80 -2.67 0.05
C LEU A 92 -5.75 -3.79 -0.07
N ILE A 93 -6.12 -4.99 0.34
CA ILE A 93 -5.27 -6.17 0.33
C ILE A 93 -5.99 -7.29 -0.43
N PRO A 94 -5.88 -7.34 -1.77
CA PRO A 94 -6.46 -8.41 -2.55
C PRO A 94 -5.75 -9.74 -2.27
N GLN A 95 -6.48 -10.86 -2.34
CA GLN A 95 -5.90 -12.21 -2.27
C GLN A 95 -5.88 -12.84 -3.67
N LEU A 96 -4.68 -13.17 -4.12
CA LEU A 96 -4.49 -13.84 -5.41
C LEU A 96 -4.96 -15.30 -5.32
N PRO A 97 -5.86 -15.76 -6.20
CA PRO A 97 -6.28 -17.15 -6.25
C PRO A 97 -5.10 -18.12 -6.40
N GLU A 98 -5.23 -19.33 -5.85
CA GLU A 98 -4.16 -20.34 -5.80
C GLU A 98 -3.60 -20.72 -7.17
N ASP A 99 -4.45 -20.78 -8.19
CA ASP A 99 -4.10 -21.14 -9.56
C ASP A 99 -3.36 -20.06 -10.36
N GLN A 100 -3.34 -18.83 -9.85
CA GLN A 100 -2.64 -17.71 -10.50
C GLN A 100 -1.12 -17.80 -10.28
N GLN A 101 -0.36 -17.47 -11.33
CA GLN A 101 1.11 -17.57 -11.30
C GLN A 101 1.81 -16.27 -10.84
N GLY A 102 1.04 -15.26 -10.48
CA GLY A 102 1.53 -13.94 -10.03
C GLY A 102 0.53 -12.84 -10.30
N TRP A 103 0.87 -11.63 -9.94
CA TRP A 103 -0.02 -10.48 -10.02
C TRP A 103 -0.24 -9.93 -11.43
N LYS A 104 0.73 -10.14 -12.34
CA LYS A 104 0.64 -9.64 -13.71
C LYS A 104 -0.56 -10.19 -14.49
N PRO A 105 -0.86 -11.50 -14.49
CA PRO A 105 -2.07 -12.03 -15.12
C PRO A 105 -3.37 -11.54 -14.49
N ALA A 106 -3.37 -11.25 -13.20
CA ALA A 106 -4.54 -10.77 -12.45
C ALA A 106 -4.67 -9.23 -12.45
N SER A 107 -3.77 -8.54 -13.14
CA SER A 107 -3.65 -7.06 -13.04
C SER A 107 -4.93 -6.32 -13.43
N GLU A 108 -5.67 -6.79 -14.42
CA GLU A 108 -6.95 -6.18 -14.84
C GLU A 108 -8.00 -6.27 -13.72
N THR A 109 -8.15 -7.43 -13.09
CA THR A 109 -9.08 -7.63 -11.96
C THR A 109 -8.68 -6.76 -10.77
N VAL A 110 -7.37 -6.65 -10.48
CA VAL A 110 -6.87 -5.77 -9.41
C VAL A 110 -7.21 -4.30 -9.69
N MET A 111 -7.04 -3.83 -10.94
CA MET A 111 -7.37 -2.45 -11.29
C MET A 111 -8.87 -2.17 -11.19
N GLN A 112 -9.71 -3.08 -11.65
CA GLN A 112 -11.17 -2.97 -11.52
C GLN A 112 -11.60 -2.97 -10.04
N LEU A 113 -10.98 -3.80 -9.20
CA LEU A 113 -11.21 -3.80 -7.76
C LEU A 113 -10.80 -2.48 -7.11
N ILE A 114 -9.64 -1.91 -7.49
CA ILE A 114 -9.21 -0.58 -7.04
C ILE A 114 -10.25 0.48 -7.39
N ASP A 115 -10.72 0.49 -8.63
CA ASP A 115 -11.72 1.47 -9.09
C ASP A 115 -13.05 1.32 -8.33
N LYS A 116 -13.53 0.07 -8.12
CA LYS A 116 -14.71 -0.21 -7.28
C LYS A 116 -14.55 0.34 -5.86
N VAL A 117 -13.44 0.01 -5.20
CA VAL A 117 -13.18 0.45 -3.81
C VAL A 117 -13.08 1.97 -3.72
N CYS A 118 -12.44 2.62 -4.69
CA CYS A 118 -12.35 4.07 -4.75
C CYS A 118 -13.72 4.73 -4.91
N GLU A 119 -14.58 4.20 -5.78
CA GLU A 119 -15.93 4.74 -6.01
C GLU A 119 -16.83 4.55 -4.78
N GLU A 120 -16.88 3.35 -4.20
CA GLU A 120 -17.75 3.03 -3.07
C GLU A 120 -17.39 3.81 -1.79
N ASN A 121 -16.10 4.10 -1.58
CA ASN A 121 -15.60 4.79 -0.40
C ASN A 121 -15.24 6.26 -0.65
N ARG A 122 -15.51 6.80 -1.85
CA ARG A 122 -15.19 8.17 -2.25
C ARG A 122 -13.72 8.54 -2.02
N ILE A 123 -12.83 7.59 -2.33
CA ILE A 123 -11.39 7.74 -2.21
C ILE A 123 -10.87 8.61 -3.36
N ASP A 124 -9.85 9.41 -3.10
CA ASP A 124 -9.17 10.17 -4.14
C ASP A 124 -8.33 9.23 -5.04
N ARG A 125 -8.85 8.94 -6.23
CA ARG A 125 -8.20 8.05 -7.20
C ARG A 125 -6.78 8.49 -7.61
N SER A 126 -6.48 9.77 -7.49
CA SER A 126 -5.14 10.32 -7.76
C SER A 126 -4.14 10.07 -6.63
N ARG A 127 -4.61 9.62 -5.47
CA ARG A 127 -3.81 9.32 -4.27
C ARG A 127 -3.78 7.83 -3.95
N VAL A 128 -3.81 6.99 -4.97
CA VAL A 128 -3.60 5.54 -4.83
C VAL A 128 -2.13 5.24 -4.91
N SER A 129 -1.57 4.63 -3.88
CA SER A 129 -0.20 4.11 -3.85
C SER A 129 -0.19 2.58 -3.85
N LEU A 130 0.91 1.99 -4.32
CA LEU A 130 1.04 0.55 -4.48
C LEU A 130 2.31 0.05 -3.80
N THR A 131 2.19 -1.03 -3.05
CA THR A 131 3.31 -1.70 -2.40
C THR A 131 3.07 -3.21 -2.33
N GLY A 132 4.09 -3.98 -1.98
CA GLY A 132 3.98 -5.42 -1.82
C GLY A 132 5.34 -6.06 -1.62
N HIS A 133 5.35 -7.31 -1.16
CA HIS A 133 6.57 -8.04 -0.86
C HIS A 133 6.72 -9.28 -1.75
N SER A 134 7.96 -9.63 -2.12
CA SER A 134 8.28 -10.86 -2.86
C SER A 134 7.54 -10.91 -4.21
N MET A 135 6.68 -11.90 -4.42
CA MET A 135 5.77 -11.95 -5.56
C MET A 135 4.93 -10.65 -5.68
N GLY A 136 4.50 -10.07 -4.55
CA GLY A 136 3.81 -8.79 -4.49
C GLY A 136 4.73 -7.61 -4.80
N GLY A 137 6.00 -7.67 -4.45
CA GLY A 137 7.02 -6.69 -4.83
C GLY A 137 7.24 -6.67 -6.35
N THR A 138 7.34 -7.85 -6.98
CA THR A 138 7.36 -8.00 -8.44
C THR A 138 6.05 -7.51 -9.05
N GLY A 139 4.90 -7.85 -8.46
CA GLY A 139 3.59 -7.34 -8.85
C GLY A 139 3.47 -5.82 -8.78
N THR A 140 4.10 -5.20 -7.79
CA THR A 140 4.16 -3.73 -7.67
C THR A 140 4.86 -3.10 -8.88
N TRP A 141 6.00 -3.66 -9.31
CA TRP A 141 6.67 -3.25 -10.53
C TRP A 141 5.82 -3.50 -11.77
N ASP A 142 5.27 -4.73 -11.91
CA ASP A 142 4.47 -5.13 -13.06
C ASP A 142 3.25 -4.23 -13.26
N LEU A 143 2.46 -3.96 -12.21
CA LEU A 143 1.28 -3.12 -12.32
C LEU A 143 1.63 -1.66 -12.64
N ALA A 144 2.70 -1.12 -12.05
CA ALA A 144 3.14 0.23 -12.36
C ALA A 144 3.61 0.38 -13.82
N LEU A 145 4.21 -0.68 -14.38
CA LEU A 145 4.62 -0.72 -15.79
C LEU A 145 3.45 -0.93 -16.75
N LEU A 146 2.46 -1.75 -16.38
CA LEU A 146 1.28 -2.03 -17.21
C LEU A 146 0.28 -0.86 -17.21
N TYR A 147 0.18 -0.12 -16.10
CA TYR A 147 -0.76 0.97 -15.92
C TYR A 147 -0.02 2.28 -15.55
N PRO A 148 0.67 2.89 -16.52
CA PRO A 148 1.41 4.13 -16.29
C PRO A 148 0.52 5.22 -15.68
N HIS A 149 1.01 5.91 -14.66
CA HIS A 149 0.31 6.98 -13.94
C HIS A 149 -0.92 6.54 -13.11
N ALA A 150 -1.20 5.23 -13.00
CA ALA A 150 -2.30 4.74 -12.17
C ALA A 150 -2.03 4.89 -10.67
N PHE A 151 -0.76 4.94 -10.28
CA PHE A 151 -0.32 5.03 -8.90
C PHE A 151 0.47 6.32 -8.66
N SER A 152 0.13 7.03 -7.57
CA SER A 152 0.83 8.24 -7.16
C SER A 152 2.26 7.96 -6.73
N ARG A 153 2.51 6.79 -6.13
CA ARG A 153 3.81 6.30 -5.64
C ARG A 153 3.82 4.79 -5.58
N ILE A 154 5.00 4.20 -5.65
CA ILE A 154 5.17 2.76 -5.47
C ILE A 154 6.30 2.43 -4.50
N ALA A 155 6.11 1.38 -3.68
CA ALA A 155 7.10 0.91 -2.74
C ALA A 155 7.28 -0.61 -2.82
N PRO A 156 7.96 -1.14 -3.87
CA PRO A 156 8.21 -2.57 -4.01
C PRO A 156 9.24 -3.06 -2.99
N MET A 157 8.96 -4.21 -2.35
CA MET A 157 9.85 -4.88 -1.38
C MET A 157 10.27 -6.24 -1.92
N SER A 158 11.58 -6.48 -2.02
CA SER A 158 12.15 -7.74 -2.54
C SER A 158 11.47 -8.22 -3.84
N GLY A 159 11.26 -7.31 -4.79
CA GLY A 159 10.63 -7.59 -6.08
C GLY A 159 11.63 -7.49 -7.24
N SER A 160 11.39 -8.25 -8.30
CA SER A 160 12.20 -8.21 -9.52
C SER A 160 11.64 -7.25 -10.56
N VAL A 161 12.53 -6.58 -11.27
CA VAL A 161 12.19 -5.69 -12.41
C VAL A 161 13.28 -5.76 -13.47
N ASP A 162 12.90 -5.75 -14.74
CA ASP A 162 13.85 -5.70 -15.84
C ASP A 162 14.26 -4.26 -16.14
N THR A 163 15.57 -4.02 -16.24
CA THR A 163 16.13 -2.72 -16.59
C THR A 163 16.26 -2.62 -18.11
N THR A 164 15.25 -2.06 -18.77
CA THR A 164 15.23 -1.80 -20.21
C THR A 164 14.94 -0.32 -20.49
N PRO A 165 15.25 0.21 -21.68
CA PRO A 165 14.86 1.57 -22.04
C PRO A 165 13.37 1.83 -21.90
N GLU A 166 12.52 0.83 -22.20
CA GLU A 166 11.06 0.92 -22.13
C GLU A 166 10.59 1.03 -20.68
N THR A 167 11.06 0.16 -19.77
CA THR A 167 10.66 0.19 -18.36
C THR A 167 11.11 1.46 -17.67
N LEU A 168 12.31 1.95 -18.00
CA LEU A 168 12.84 3.22 -17.50
C LEU A 168 12.01 4.41 -17.99
N ALA A 169 11.61 4.42 -19.27
CA ALA A 169 10.80 5.49 -19.84
C ALA A 169 9.39 5.55 -19.22
N ILE A 170 8.77 4.39 -18.93
CA ILE A 170 7.47 4.31 -18.30
C ILE A 170 7.50 4.92 -16.89
N LEU A 171 8.51 4.60 -16.09
CA LEU A 171 8.60 5.02 -14.68
C LEU A 171 9.38 6.32 -14.45
N GLN A 172 9.78 7.02 -15.52
CA GLN A 172 10.59 8.24 -15.41
C GLN A 172 10.00 9.34 -14.52
N ASN A 173 8.69 9.36 -14.30
CA ASN A 173 8.01 10.35 -13.48
C ASN A 173 7.32 9.73 -12.24
N THR A 174 7.37 8.41 -12.07
CA THR A 174 6.75 7.72 -10.94
C THR A 174 7.68 7.77 -9.73
N PRO A 175 7.24 8.30 -8.57
CA PRO A 175 8.00 8.20 -7.34
C PRO A 175 8.13 6.75 -6.89
N VAL A 176 9.37 6.31 -6.60
CA VAL A 176 9.67 4.93 -6.20
C VAL A 176 10.55 4.89 -4.96
N TRP A 177 10.16 4.08 -3.99
CA TRP A 177 11.03 3.72 -2.88
C TRP A 177 11.12 2.21 -2.75
N ALA A 178 12.16 1.60 -3.30
CA ALA A 178 12.39 0.16 -3.23
C ALA A 178 13.06 -0.24 -1.91
N PHE A 179 12.75 -1.45 -1.43
CA PHE A 179 13.34 -2.05 -0.24
C PHE A 179 13.85 -3.45 -0.59
N VAL A 180 15.08 -3.76 -0.19
CA VAL A 180 15.72 -5.07 -0.45
C VAL A 180 16.59 -5.47 0.74
N GLY A 181 16.77 -6.76 0.93
CA GLY A 181 17.73 -7.32 1.88
C GLY A 181 19.06 -7.63 1.18
N GLU A 182 20.19 -7.33 1.82
CA GLU A 182 21.53 -7.62 1.30
C GLU A 182 21.75 -9.14 1.09
N ASP A 183 21.21 -9.95 2.01
CA ASP A 183 21.35 -11.42 2.00
C ASP A 183 20.13 -12.14 1.38
N ASP A 184 19.29 -11.41 0.61
CA ASP A 184 18.15 -11.99 -0.07
C ASP A 184 18.61 -12.93 -1.22
N VAL A 185 18.48 -14.25 -0.99
CA VAL A 185 18.82 -15.28 -1.98
C VAL A 185 17.62 -15.75 -2.81
N VAL A 186 16.40 -15.31 -2.47
CA VAL A 186 15.15 -15.66 -3.15
C VAL A 186 14.89 -14.70 -4.30
N VAL A 187 14.88 -13.40 -4.01
CA VAL A 187 14.79 -12.32 -5.01
C VAL A 187 16.02 -11.44 -4.83
N LYS A 188 17.00 -11.65 -5.67
CA LYS A 188 18.28 -10.96 -5.56
C LYS A 188 18.13 -9.45 -5.64
N PRO A 189 18.77 -8.69 -4.73
CA PRO A 189 18.63 -7.24 -4.64
C PRO A 189 19.14 -6.50 -5.89
N GLU A 190 20.09 -7.10 -6.63
CA GLU A 190 20.75 -6.46 -7.76
C GLU A 190 19.77 -6.00 -8.85
N SER A 191 18.65 -6.69 -9.03
CA SER A 191 17.60 -6.30 -10.00
C SER A 191 17.03 -4.91 -9.66
N SER A 192 16.57 -4.72 -8.44
CA SER A 192 16.04 -3.44 -7.97
C SER A 192 17.14 -2.37 -7.84
N GLU A 193 18.33 -2.74 -7.35
CA GLU A 193 19.46 -1.82 -7.22
C GLU A 193 19.89 -1.25 -8.58
N GLN A 194 20.06 -2.12 -9.57
CA GLN A 194 20.41 -1.68 -10.93
C GLN A 194 19.33 -0.80 -11.52
N PHE A 195 18.07 -1.18 -11.39
CA PHE A 195 16.95 -0.41 -11.92
C PHE A 195 16.90 1.00 -11.32
N ILE A 196 16.95 1.10 -9.99
CA ILE A 196 16.91 2.38 -9.27
C ILE A 196 18.14 3.23 -9.58
N ALA A 197 19.34 2.64 -9.68
CA ALA A 197 20.56 3.38 -10.02
C ALA A 197 20.48 4.03 -11.42
N VAL A 198 19.88 3.34 -12.40
CA VAL A 198 19.70 3.89 -13.75
C VAL A 198 18.55 4.87 -13.80
N LEU A 199 17.39 4.53 -13.23
CA LEU A 199 16.20 5.40 -13.20
C LEU A 199 16.51 6.73 -12.47
N GLY A 200 17.29 6.69 -11.39
CA GLY A 200 17.69 7.86 -10.61
C GLY A 200 18.51 8.91 -11.37
N GLN A 201 19.05 8.58 -12.54
CA GLN A 201 19.74 9.54 -13.41
C GLN A 201 18.74 10.55 -14.02
N GLN A 202 17.50 10.15 -14.24
CA GLN A 202 16.43 10.95 -14.85
C GLN A 202 15.23 11.24 -13.93
N ASN A 203 14.99 10.42 -12.90
CA ASN A 203 13.93 10.62 -11.92
C ASN A 203 14.54 10.89 -10.53
N LYS A 204 14.36 12.09 -9.98
CA LYS A 204 14.92 12.47 -8.66
C LYS A 204 14.05 12.00 -7.48
N ASN A 205 12.87 11.44 -7.76
CA ASN A 205 11.94 10.94 -6.75
C ASN A 205 12.05 9.41 -6.56
N VAL A 206 13.24 8.85 -6.83
CA VAL A 206 13.49 7.43 -6.62
C VAL A 206 14.58 7.22 -5.59
N LYS A 207 14.40 6.22 -4.74
CA LYS A 207 15.39 5.78 -3.75
C LYS A 207 15.24 4.28 -3.47
N ILE A 208 16.29 3.70 -2.92
CA ILE A 208 16.31 2.32 -2.45
C ILE A 208 16.91 2.27 -1.04
N THR A 209 16.33 1.42 -0.21
CA THR A 209 16.87 1.03 1.09
C THR A 209 17.35 -0.41 0.98
N VAL A 210 18.64 -0.62 1.18
CA VAL A 210 19.26 -1.94 1.30
C VAL A 210 19.48 -2.22 2.77
N PHE A 211 18.83 -3.25 3.30
CA PHE A 211 19.00 -3.64 4.70
C PHE A 211 20.19 -4.59 4.84
N PRO A 212 21.23 -4.22 5.61
CA PRO A 212 22.38 -5.08 5.80
C PRO A 212 22.01 -6.33 6.62
N ASN A 213 22.67 -7.46 6.31
CA ASN A 213 22.48 -8.76 6.99
C ASN A 213 20.98 -9.14 7.09
N THR A 214 20.23 -8.97 6.01
CA THR A 214 18.78 -9.16 5.98
C THR A 214 18.42 -10.10 4.85
N ASP A 215 17.74 -11.18 5.19
CA ASP A 215 17.19 -12.14 4.24
C ASP A 215 15.84 -11.69 3.67
N HIS A 216 15.28 -12.49 2.77
CA HIS A 216 14.04 -12.22 2.06
C HIS A 216 12.85 -11.95 2.99
N GLU A 217 12.66 -12.81 4.00
CA GLU A 217 11.48 -12.78 4.86
C GLU A 217 11.54 -11.64 5.90
N ALA A 218 12.75 -11.15 6.22
CA ALA A 218 12.91 -10.09 7.19
C ALA A 218 12.72 -8.66 6.60
N VAL A 219 12.71 -8.49 5.28
CA VAL A 219 12.56 -7.18 4.63
C VAL A 219 11.26 -6.48 5.02
N PRO A 220 10.05 -7.11 5.01
CA PRO A 220 8.82 -6.44 5.41
C PRO A 220 8.85 -5.97 6.86
N GLN A 221 9.40 -6.76 7.78
CA GLN A 221 9.51 -6.36 9.18
C GLN A 221 10.34 -5.08 9.33
N LYS A 222 11.50 -5.03 8.69
CA LYS A 222 12.37 -3.84 8.74
C LYS A 222 11.72 -2.64 8.07
N ALA A 223 11.11 -2.82 6.90
CA ALA A 223 10.46 -1.73 6.18
C ALA A 223 9.28 -1.14 6.96
N TRP A 224 8.43 -1.97 7.54
CA TRP A 224 7.20 -1.53 8.20
C TRP A 224 7.35 -1.19 9.68
N LEU A 225 8.21 -1.91 10.43
CA LEU A 225 8.33 -1.66 11.87
C LEU A 225 9.50 -0.74 12.23
N GLU A 226 10.59 -0.72 11.43
CA GLU A 226 11.71 0.19 11.68
C GLU A 226 11.59 1.52 10.91
N HIS A 227 11.02 1.50 9.69
CA HIS A 227 10.81 2.66 8.82
C HIS A 227 9.33 3.03 8.60
N GLY A 228 8.40 2.38 9.30
CA GLY A 228 6.96 2.45 9.03
C GLY A 228 6.39 3.87 9.00
N GLY A 229 6.82 4.74 9.92
CA GLY A 229 6.38 6.13 9.92
C GLY A 229 6.82 6.91 8.68
N GLU A 230 8.05 6.71 8.22
CA GLU A 230 8.56 7.33 6.99
C GLU A 230 7.89 6.71 5.75
N LEU A 231 7.73 5.39 5.74
CA LEU A 231 7.13 4.67 4.62
C LEU A 231 5.66 5.04 4.44
N LEU A 232 4.88 5.08 5.53
CA LEU A 232 3.49 5.53 5.48
C LEU A 232 3.40 6.97 4.97
N ASN A 233 4.18 7.89 5.52
CA ASN A 233 4.23 9.28 5.04
C ASN A 233 4.62 9.36 3.56
N TRP A 234 5.55 8.52 3.11
CA TRP A 234 5.92 8.44 1.71
C TRP A 234 4.77 7.96 0.83
N LEU A 235 4.06 6.90 1.22
CA LEU A 235 2.94 6.35 0.45
C LEU A 235 1.74 7.31 0.41
N LEU A 236 1.57 8.14 1.43
CA LEU A 236 0.46 9.10 1.51
C LEU A 236 0.71 10.41 0.74
N GLY A 237 1.94 10.76 0.46
CA GLY A 237 2.34 11.92 -0.34
C GLY A 237 2.62 13.16 0.42
#